data_6c9e1f5d2a00b31c672a931d9646a4ca
#
_entry.id   6c9e1f5d2a00b31c672a931d9646a4ca
#
_cell.length_a   1.000
_cell.length_b   1.000
_cell.length_c   1.000
_cell.angle_alpha   90.00
_cell.angle_beta   90.00
_cell.angle_gamma   90.00
#
_symmetry.space_group_name_H-M   'P 1'
#
loop_
_entity.id
_entity.type
_entity.pdbx_description
1 polymer ?
#
loop_
_entity_poly.entity_id
_entity_poly.type
_entity_poly.pdbx_seq_one_letter_code
_entity_poly.pdbx_strand_id
1 'polypeptide(L)'
;STTDTYIELLLSVEQLKNSEKIKELREKWIIDTIVIDPGHGGKDPGAIGVNNIQEKDIALDISKQLGKMIERSLGLKVIYTRDEDVFIPLWKRTQIANNSGGDIFISIHANAANSKARGFETFLLRIGKTQDAIEVAKRENEAIKLEEQNHQYIDFTDAKKIVASMTQNSAMRGSEYLAERIQINLDKRIDSINRGVKQAGFHVLVGATMPNVLVEVGFITNKYEAKQLAKAQYKREIAKGLFEAVVDFKNKYEKQ
;
A
#
# COMPACT_ATOMS: atom_id res chain seq x y z
N SER A 1 -7.02 49.59 -31.68
CA SER A 1 -6.56 49.24 -33.02
C SER A 1 -6.74 47.76 -33.28
N THR A 2 -6.76 47.32 -34.55
CA THR A 2 -6.88 45.92 -34.95
C THR A 2 -5.82 45.02 -34.31
N THR A 3 -4.65 45.55 -34.00
CA THR A 3 -3.54 44.86 -33.39
C THR A 3 -3.80 44.52 -31.89
N ASP A 4 -4.43 45.43 -31.15
CA ASP A 4 -4.74 45.23 -29.73
C ASP A 4 -5.79 44.14 -29.55
N THR A 5 -6.82 44.14 -30.43
CA THR A 5 -7.84 43.09 -30.41
C THR A 5 -7.26 41.71 -30.77
N TYR A 6 -6.26 41.63 -31.65
CA TYR A 6 -5.59 40.38 -32.00
C TYR A 6 -4.73 39.81 -30.84
N ILE A 7 -4.04 40.70 -30.12
CA ILE A 7 -3.24 40.34 -28.94
C ILE A 7 -4.15 39.87 -27.80
N GLU A 8 -5.26 40.55 -27.54
CA GLU A 8 -6.25 40.13 -26.54
C GLU A 8 -6.86 38.77 -26.91
N LEU A 9 -7.14 38.52 -28.17
CA LEU A 9 -7.67 37.23 -28.63
C LEU A 9 -6.64 36.09 -28.47
N LEU A 10 -5.36 36.36 -28.79
CA LEU A 10 -4.29 35.36 -28.57
C LEU A 10 -4.09 35.05 -27.10
N LEU A 11 -4.08 36.05 -26.21
CA LEU A 11 -3.95 35.87 -24.77
C LEU A 11 -5.15 35.08 -24.18
N SER A 12 -6.36 35.34 -24.69
CA SER A 12 -7.56 34.60 -24.24
C SER A 12 -7.55 33.15 -24.71
N VAL A 13 -7.08 32.86 -25.93
CA VAL A 13 -6.93 31.49 -26.45
C VAL A 13 -5.84 30.72 -25.68
N GLU A 14 -4.74 31.39 -25.32
CA GLU A 14 -3.67 30.79 -24.54
C GLU A 14 -4.10 30.50 -23.09
N GLN A 15 -4.89 31.41 -22.48
CA GLN A 15 -5.51 31.19 -21.17
C GLN A 15 -6.53 30.05 -21.18
N LEU A 16 -7.33 29.92 -22.25
CA LEU A 16 -8.27 28.80 -22.41
C LEU A 16 -7.54 27.47 -22.56
N LYS A 17 -6.51 27.40 -23.42
CA LYS A 17 -5.68 26.19 -23.56
C LYS A 17 -4.99 25.81 -22.26
N ASN A 18 -4.49 26.80 -21.50
CA ASN A 18 -3.90 26.56 -20.18
C ASN A 18 -4.95 26.08 -19.16
N SER A 19 -6.18 26.62 -19.19
CA SER A 19 -7.25 26.18 -18.30
C SER A 19 -7.75 24.77 -18.61
N GLU A 20 -7.86 24.42 -19.89
CA GLU A 20 -8.19 23.05 -20.32
C GLU A 20 -7.08 22.05 -19.94
N LYS A 21 -5.83 22.40 -20.18
CA LYS A 21 -4.68 21.58 -19.79
C LYS A 21 -4.55 21.42 -18.27
N ILE A 22 -4.85 22.48 -17.51
CA ILE A 22 -4.92 22.43 -16.06
C ILE A 22 -6.10 21.55 -15.60
N LYS A 23 -7.25 21.63 -16.29
CA LYS A 23 -8.40 20.78 -16.00
C LYS A 23 -8.13 19.32 -16.31
N GLU A 24 -7.52 19.01 -17.46
CA GLU A 24 -7.08 17.65 -17.81
C GLU A 24 -6.01 17.11 -16.82
N LEU A 25 -5.09 17.98 -16.38
CA LEU A 25 -4.11 17.61 -15.35
C LEU A 25 -4.79 17.36 -14.00
N ARG A 26 -5.78 18.15 -13.61
CA ARG A 26 -6.57 17.94 -12.39
C ARG A 26 -7.39 16.67 -12.45
N GLU A 27 -8.02 16.37 -13.58
CA GLU A 27 -8.77 15.12 -13.78
C GLU A 27 -7.88 13.87 -13.66
N LYS A 28 -6.59 13.98 -14.05
CA LYS A 28 -5.58 12.93 -13.86
C LYS A 28 -5.11 12.72 -12.40
N TRP A 29 -5.45 13.64 -11.51
CA TRP A 29 -5.05 13.59 -10.10
C TRP A 29 -6.22 13.34 -9.14
N ILE A 30 -7.39 12.99 -9.67
CA ILE A 30 -8.51 12.53 -8.84
C ILE A 30 -8.21 11.11 -8.38
N ILE A 31 -8.28 10.90 -7.07
CA ILE A 31 -8.18 9.56 -6.48
C ILE A 31 -9.58 8.98 -6.41
N ASP A 32 -9.84 7.96 -7.19
CA ASP A 32 -11.13 7.30 -7.25
C ASP A 32 -11.10 5.80 -6.98
N THR A 33 -9.94 5.14 -7.17
CA THR A 33 -9.79 3.70 -7.06
C THR A 33 -8.67 3.32 -6.09
N ILE A 34 -9.02 2.68 -4.99
CA ILE A 34 -8.08 2.17 -3.99
C ILE A 34 -7.95 0.65 -4.12
N VAL A 35 -6.73 0.16 -4.27
CA VAL A 35 -6.46 -1.29 -4.28
C VAL A 35 -5.94 -1.71 -2.93
N ILE A 36 -6.64 -2.65 -2.32
CA ILE A 36 -6.26 -3.26 -1.04
C ILE A 36 -5.82 -4.69 -1.31
N ASP A 37 -4.63 -5.02 -0.84
CA ASP A 37 -4.04 -6.34 -0.97
C ASP A 37 -3.97 -7.03 0.40
N PRO A 38 -4.92 -7.91 0.73
CA PRO A 38 -4.78 -8.75 1.91
C PRO A 38 -3.66 -9.77 1.68
N GLY A 39 -2.56 -9.68 2.44
CA GLY A 39 -1.42 -10.59 2.30
C GLY A 39 -1.81 -12.06 2.40
N HIS A 40 -1.02 -12.93 1.77
CA HIS A 40 -1.23 -14.39 1.82
C HIS A 40 -2.59 -14.87 1.29
N GLY A 41 -3.09 -16.02 1.77
CA GLY A 41 -4.41 -16.56 1.43
C GLY A 41 -4.37 -17.99 0.87
N GLY A 42 -5.47 -18.72 1.06
CA GLY A 42 -5.60 -20.11 0.61
C GLY A 42 -4.54 -21.02 1.22
N LYS A 43 -3.72 -21.65 0.38
CA LYS A 43 -2.60 -22.53 0.77
C LYS A 43 -1.43 -21.82 1.44
N ASP A 44 -1.38 -20.49 1.40
CA ASP A 44 -0.39 -19.67 2.09
C ASP A 44 -1.01 -19.07 3.36
N PRO A 45 -0.71 -19.62 4.55
CA PRO A 45 -1.23 -19.07 5.80
C PRO A 45 -0.55 -17.78 6.22
N GLY A 46 0.59 -17.42 5.59
CA GLY A 46 1.53 -16.44 6.14
C GLY A 46 2.16 -16.95 7.44
N ALA A 47 2.57 -16.06 8.30
CA ALA A 47 3.07 -16.43 9.61
C ALA A 47 1.95 -17.04 10.48
N ILE A 48 2.33 -18.02 11.30
CA ILE A 48 1.46 -18.65 12.30
C ILE A 48 1.91 -18.15 13.68
N GLY A 49 1.03 -17.40 14.33
CA GLY A 49 1.31 -16.77 15.61
C GLY A 49 0.86 -17.56 16.82
N VAL A 50 0.82 -16.85 17.96
CA VAL A 50 0.35 -17.42 19.24
C VAL A 50 -1.10 -17.88 19.11
N ASN A 51 -1.43 -19.03 19.71
CA ASN A 51 -2.74 -19.67 19.63
C ASN A 51 -3.17 -20.04 18.20
N ASN A 52 -2.22 -20.31 17.33
CA ASN A 52 -2.47 -20.73 15.94
C ASN A 52 -3.19 -19.67 15.09
N ILE A 53 -3.07 -18.39 15.45
CA ILE A 53 -3.58 -17.28 14.64
C ILE A 53 -2.81 -17.25 13.32
N GLN A 54 -3.51 -17.19 12.19
CA GLN A 54 -2.90 -17.09 10.87
C GLN A 54 -2.90 -15.63 10.38
N GLU A 55 -1.81 -15.22 9.79
CA GLU A 55 -1.65 -13.88 9.24
C GLU A 55 -2.68 -13.57 8.18
N LYS A 56 -2.95 -14.51 7.27
CA LYS A 56 -3.93 -14.35 6.17
C LYS A 56 -5.31 -13.94 6.64
N ASP A 57 -5.74 -14.41 7.84
CA ASP A 57 -7.07 -14.10 8.39
C ASP A 57 -7.11 -12.68 8.95
N ILE A 58 -6.04 -12.26 9.62
CA ILE A 58 -5.89 -10.89 10.14
C ILE A 58 -5.85 -9.89 8.98
N ALA A 59 -5.03 -10.17 7.97
CA ALA A 59 -4.89 -9.33 6.79
C ALA A 59 -6.22 -9.16 6.06
N LEU A 60 -6.97 -10.25 5.85
CA LEU A 60 -8.27 -10.21 5.18
C LEU A 60 -9.30 -9.41 5.96
N ASP A 61 -9.38 -9.64 7.27
CA ASP A 61 -10.38 -8.98 8.13
C ASP A 61 -10.15 -7.46 8.20
N ILE A 62 -8.90 -7.02 8.40
CA ILE A 62 -8.55 -5.59 8.40
C ILE A 62 -8.83 -4.97 7.03
N SER A 63 -8.45 -5.64 5.96
CA SER A 63 -8.66 -5.17 4.58
C SER A 63 -10.14 -4.96 4.27
N LYS A 64 -11.00 -5.91 4.65
CA LYS A 64 -12.45 -5.78 4.47
C LYS A 64 -13.06 -4.63 5.27
N GLN A 65 -12.57 -4.41 6.49
CA GLN A 65 -13.02 -3.28 7.30
C GLN A 65 -12.58 -1.94 6.70
N LEU A 66 -11.33 -1.85 6.24
CA LEU A 66 -10.80 -0.67 5.56
C LEU A 66 -11.61 -0.35 4.30
N GLY A 67 -11.81 -1.31 3.42
CA GLY A 67 -12.52 -1.08 2.17
C GLY A 67 -13.95 -0.62 2.38
N LYS A 68 -14.68 -1.24 3.32
CA LYS A 68 -16.03 -0.79 3.69
C LYS A 68 -16.05 0.66 4.19
N MET A 69 -15.01 1.11 4.92
CA MET A 69 -14.91 2.51 5.36
C MET A 69 -14.68 3.45 4.17
N ILE A 70 -13.78 3.08 3.24
CA ILE A 70 -13.48 3.85 2.05
C ILE A 70 -14.73 4.00 1.17
N GLU A 71 -15.40 2.90 0.84
CA GLU A 71 -16.60 2.91 0.00
C GLU A 71 -17.72 3.76 0.63
N ARG A 72 -18.00 3.57 1.91
CA ARG A 72 -19.12 4.24 2.60
C ARG A 72 -18.87 5.71 2.87
N SER A 73 -17.64 6.09 3.21
CA SER A 73 -17.34 7.45 3.69
C SER A 73 -16.78 8.36 2.61
N LEU A 74 -16.12 7.79 1.58
CA LEU A 74 -15.50 8.56 0.51
C LEU A 74 -16.18 8.33 -0.85
N GLY A 75 -17.00 7.29 -0.99
CA GLY A 75 -17.62 6.92 -2.27
C GLY A 75 -16.60 6.44 -3.31
N LEU A 76 -15.39 6.04 -2.89
CA LEU A 76 -14.36 5.58 -3.79
C LEU A 76 -14.55 4.10 -4.12
N LYS A 77 -14.10 3.70 -5.30
CA LYS A 77 -14.04 2.32 -5.72
C LYS A 77 -12.95 1.59 -4.95
N VAL A 78 -13.27 0.42 -4.40
CA VAL A 78 -12.30 -0.47 -3.75
C VAL A 78 -12.15 -1.74 -4.57
N ILE A 79 -10.91 -2.08 -4.88
CA ILE A 79 -10.52 -3.34 -5.53
C ILE A 79 -9.70 -4.13 -4.52
N TYR A 80 -10.06 -5.39 -4.31
CA TYR A 80 -9.26 -6.31 -3.53
C TYR A 80 -8.48 -7.24 -4.45
N THR A 81 -7.22 -7.55 -4.10
CA THR A 81 -6.48 -8.62 -4.79
C THR A 81 -7.09 -9.98 -4.48
N ARG A 82 -7.64 -10.14 -3.28
CA ARG A 82 -8.54 -11.21 -2.85
C ARG A 82 -9.54 -10.67 -1.82
N ASP A 83 -10.75 -11.17 -1.85
CA ASP A 83 -11.81 -10.84 -0.87
C ASP A 83 -12.30 -12.07 -0.09
N GLU A 84 -11.69 -13.21 -0.34
CA GLU A 84 -11.90 -14.48 0.33
C GLU A 84 -10.57 -15.19 0.63
N ASP A 85 -10.62 -16.38 1.24
CA ASP A 85 -9.41 -17.16 1.58
C ASP A 85 -8.91 -17.96 0.37
N VAL A 86 -8.34 -17.25 -0.61
CA VAL A 86 -7.73 -17.82 -1.82
C VAL A 86 -6.29 -17.36 -1.98
N PHE A 87 -5.45 -18.19 -2.60
CA PHE A 87 -4.06 -17.86 -2.90
C PHE A 87 -3.97 -17.06 -4.20
N ILE A 88 -3.32 -15.88 -4.13
CA ILE A 88 -3.00 -15.05 -5.29
C ILE A 88 -1.47 -14.90 -5.38
N PRO A 89 -0.83 -15.29 -6.49
CA PRO A 89 0.60 -15.09 -6.71
C PRO A 89 1.04 -13.63 -6.54
N LEU A 90 2.27 -13.40 -6.05
CA LEU A 90 2.73 -12.03 -5.75
C LEU A 90 2.69 -11.12 -6.98
N TRP A 91 3.18 -11.58 -8.13
CA TRP A 91 3.15 -10.81 -9.39
C TRP A 91 1.74 -10.43 -9.84
N LYS A 92 0.75 -11.28 -9.55
CA LYS A 92 -0.63 -11.06 -9.98
C LYS A 92 -1.31 -9.96 -9.18
N ARG A 93 -0.88 -9.70 -7.95
CA ARG A 93 -1.44 -8.66 -7.07
C ARG A 93 -1.24 -7.26 -7.64
N THR A 94 -0.01 -6.92 -8.04
CA THR A 94 0.27 -5.65 -8.74
C THR A 94 -0.34 -5.59 -10.14
N GLN A 95 -0.44 -6.73 -10.84
CA GLN A 95 -1.14 -6.78 -12.12
C GLN A 95 -2.64 -6.44 -11.97
N ILE A 96 -3.30 -6.95 -10.92
CA ILE A 96 -4.70 -6.58 -10.60
C ILE A 96 -4.79 -5.08 -10.34
N ALA A 97 -3.87 -4.51 -9.55
CA ALA A 97 -3.83 -3.09 -9.25
C ALA A 97 -3.68 -2.22 -10.51
N ASN A 98 -2.71 -2.55 -11.37
CA ASN A 98 -2.46 -1.82 -12.61
C ASN A 98 -3.64 -1.93 -13.58
N ASN A 99 -4.19 -3.13 -13.77
CA ASN A 99 -5.30 -3.38 -14.70
C ASN A 99 -6.62 -2.73 -14.24
N SER A 100 -6.78 -2.50 -12.94
CA SER A 100 -7.96 -1.81 -12.39
C SER A 100 -7.88 -0.29 -12.44
N GLY A 101 -6.73 0.26 -12.86
CA GLY A 101 -6.48 1.71 -12.80
C GLY A 101 -6.37 2.23 -11.38
N GLY A 102 -5.77 1.44 -10.46
CA GLY A 102 -5.65 1.83 -9.06
C GLY A 102 -4.79 3.07 -8.86
N ASP A 103 -5.24 3.98 -8.00
CA ASP A 103 -4.53 5.21 -7.63
C ASP A 103 -3.62 5.02 -6.41
N ILE A 104 -3.95 4.06 -5.56
CA ILE A 104 -3.18 3.68 -4.36
C ILE A 104 -3.23 2.16 -4.23
N PHE A 105 -2.10 1.57 -3.84
CA PHE A 105 -1.99 0.14 -3.50
C PHE A 105 -1.50 -0.01 -2.06
N ILE A 106 -2.28 -0.71 -1.23
CA ILE A 106 -1.96 -0.97 0.18
C ILE A 106 -1.98 -2.47 0.42
N SER A 107 -0.80 -3.08 0.62
CA SER A 107 -0.66 -4.46 1.04
C SER A 107 -0.66 -4.53 2.57
N ILE A 108 -1.48 -5.39 3.15
CA ILE A 108 -1.70 -5.50 4.60
C ILE A 108 -1.23 -6.86 5.09
N HIS A 109 -0.32 -6.86 6.05
CA HIS A 109 0.35 -8.00 6.64
C HIS A 109 0.37 -7.92 8.18
N ALA A 110 0.73 -9.02 8.84
CA ALA A 110 0.96 -9.08 10.28
C ALA A 110 2.25 -9.85 10.59
N ASN A 111 3.24 -9.11 10.99
CA ASN A 111 4.64 -9.50 11.13
C ASN A 111 4.89 -10.68 12.08
N ALA A 112 6.00 -11.34 11.89
CA ALA A 112 6.52 -12.37 12.79
C ALA A 112 8.02 -12.19 13.02
N ALA A 113 8.43 -12.35 14.28
CA ALA A 113 9.84 -12.34 14.67
C ALA A 113 9.98 -13.08 16.00
N ASN A 114 11.04 -12.80 16.78
CA ASN A 114 11.13 -13.30 18.13
C ASN A 114 9.96 -12.78 19.00
N SER A 115 9.61 -13.51 20.05
CA SER A 115 8.42 -13.23 20.88
C SER A 115 8.42 -11.89 21.63
N LYS A 116 9.55 -11.18 21.65
CA LYS A 116 9.68 -9.86 22.27
C LYS A 116 9.44 -8.72 21.28
N ALA A 117 9.52 -9.01 19.96
CA ALA A 117 9.24 -8.00 18.94
C ALA A 117 7.80 -7.51 19.03
N ARG A 118 7.63 -6.19 18.93
CA ARG A 118 6.34 -5.49 19.01
C ARG A 118 6.33 -4.30 18.09
N GLY A 119 5.16 -3.89 17.67
CA GLY A 119 4.94 -2.64 16.94
C GLY A 119 4.40 -2.84 15.54
N PHE A 120 4.10 -1.73 14.91
CA PHE A 120 3.69 -1.66 13.51
C PHE A 120 4.72 -0.88 12.70
N GLU A 121 4.85 -1.24 11.43
CA GLU A 121 5.82 -0.63 10.52
C GLU A 121 5.27 -0.60 9.10
N THR A 122 5.72 0.37 8.30
CA THR A 122 5.31 0.47 6.89
C THR A 122 6.54 0.43 6.00
N PHE A 123 6.45 -0.37 4.95
CA PHE A 123 7.56 -0.60 4.03
C PHE A 123 7.33 0.03 2.67
N LEU A 124 8.41 0.59 2.13
CA LEU A 124 8.55 1.05 0.76
C LEU A 124 9.41 0.07 -0.03
N LEU A 125 9.11 -0.10 -1.31
CA LEU A 125 9.96 -0.87 -2.22
C LEU A 125 11.27 -0.12 -2.47
N ARG A 126 12.35 -0.58 -1.84
CA ARG A 126 13.74 -0.11 -2.05
C ARG A 126 14.72 -1.18 -1.63
N ILE A 127 16.01 -0.93 -1.87
CA ILE A 127 17.07 -1.76 -1.30
C ILE A 127 16.96 -1.69 0.22
N GLY A 128 16.88 -2.86 0.87
CA GLY A 128 16.80 -2.95 2.32
C GLY A 128 18.05 -2.35 3.00
N LYS A 129 17.84 -1.47 3.98
CA LYS A 129 18.93 -0.80 4.71
C LYS A 129 19.28 -1.46 6.02
N THR A 130 18.34 -2.19 6.60
CA THR A 130 18.51 -2.84 7.92
C THR A 130 18.26 -4.33 7.80
N GLN A 131 18.98 -5.12 8.60
CA GLN A 131 18.88 -6.57 8.57
C GLN A 131 17.45 -7.06 8.89
N ASP A 132 16.79 -6.45 9.86
CA ASP A 132 15.41 -6.78 10.21
C ASP A 132 14.43 -6.55 9.04
N ALA A 133 14.57 -5.45 8.31
CA ALA A 133 13.74 -5.17 7.13
C ALA A 133 14.00 -6.18 5.99
N ILE A 134 15.23 -6.58 5.79
CA ILE A 134 15.60 -7.60 4.80
C ILE A 134 15.00 -8.95 5.17
N GLU A 135 15.02 -9.32 6.45
CA GLU A 135 14.45 -10.59 6.93
C GLU A 135 12.93 -10.63 6.78
N VAL A 136 12.23 -9.51 7.06
CA VAL A 136 10.78 -9.41 6.80
C VAL A 136 10.51 -9.64 5.31
N ALA A 137 11.15 -8.87 4.43
CA ALA A 137 10.92 -9.02 2.98
C ALA A 137 11.26 -10.43 2.46
N LYS A 138 12.31 -11.06 2.99
CA LYS A 138 12.67 -12.43 2.63
C LYS A 138 11.57 -13.42 3.00
N ARG A 139 10.98 -13.28 4.16
CA ARG A 139 9.88 -14.13 4.63
C ARG A 139 8.64 -13.94 3.76
N GLU A 140 8.24 -12.68 3.50
CA GLU A 140 7.07 -12.40 2.66
C GLU A 140 7.26 -12.89 1.21
N ASN A 141 8.48 -12.79 0.69
CA ASN A 141 8.82 -13.30 -0.64
C ASN A 141 8.84 -14.84 -0.72
N GLU A 142 8.81 -15.57 0.38
CA GLU A 142 8.73 -17.04 0.38
C GLU A 142 7.44 -17.59 -0.25
N ALA A 143 6.38 -16.78 -0.32
CA ALA A 143 5.15 -17.12 -1.03
C ALA A 143 5.38 -17.53 -2.50
N ILE A 144 6.48 -17.07 -3.12
CA ILE A 144 6.90 -17.49 -4.47
C ILE A 144 7.03 -19.02 -4.58
N LYS A 145 7.48 -19.70 -3.51
CA LYS A 145 7.66 -21.15 -3.51
C LYS A 145 6.33 -21.92 -3.64
N LEU A 146 5.22 -21.26 -3.40
CA LEU A 146 3.87 -21.81 -3.51
C LEU A 146 3.22 -21.55 -4.87
N GLU A 147 3.87 -20.81 -5.75
CA GLU A 147 3.37 -20.51 -7.08
C GLU A 147 3.56 -21.67 -8.04
N GLU A 148 2.57 -21.96 -8.86
CA GLU A 148 2.60 -23.07 -9.83
C GLU A 148 3.30 -22.70 -11.14
N GLN A 149 3.42 -21.39 -11.42
CA GLN A 149 4.04 -20.87 -12.62
C GLN A 149 5.39 -20.23 -12.29
N ASN A 150 6.42 -20.55 -13.08
CA ASN A 150 7.73 -19.92 -13.00
C ASN A 150 7.66 -18.47 -13.52
N HIS A 151 7.22 -17.54 -12.68
CA HIS A 151 7.36 -16.12 -12.97
C HIS A 151 8.79 -15.68 -12.66
N GLN A 152 9.40 -14.87 -13.56
CA GLN A 152 10.75 -14.34 -13.32
C GLN A 152 10.67 -13.14 -12.37
N TYR A 153 11.06 -13.36 -11.14
CA TYR A 153 11.18 -12.30 -10.14
C TYR A 153 12.52 -11.58 -10.22
N ILE A 154 12.52 -10.31 -9.79
CA ILE A 154 13.72 -9.51 -9.68
C ILE A 154 14.60 -10.06 -8.56
N ASP A 155 15.87 -10.29 -8.85
CA ASP A 155 16.85 -10.61 -7.82
C ASP A 155 17.26 -9.32 -7.07
N PHE A 156 16.82 -9.19 -5.83
CA PHE A 156 17.15 -8.06 -4.97
C PHE A 156 18.59 -8.03 -4.46
N THR A 157 19.42 -8.99 -4.83
CA THR A 157 20.87 -8.91 -4.64
C THR A 157 21.53 -8.04 -5.73
N ASP A 158 20.86 -7.84 -6.88
CA ASP A 158 21.33 -6.99 -7.97
C ASP A 158 20.80 -5.56 -7.82
N ALA A 159 21.58 -4.70 -7.20
CA ALA A 159 21.24 -3.29 -6.96
C ALA A 159 20.87 -2.52 -8.26
N LYS A 160 21.45 -2.87 -9.42
CA LYS A 160 21.14 -2.21 -10.70
C LYS A 160 19.72 -2.54 -11.18
N LYS A 161 19.27 -3.78 -11.01
CA LYS A 161 17.91 -4.19 -11.38
C LYS A 161 16.87 -3.55 -10.46
N ILE A 162 17.18 -3.43 -9.16
CA ILE A 162 16.32 -2.74 -8.21
C ILE A 162 16.19 -1.27 -8.59
N VAL A 163 17.31 -0.57 -8.81
CA VAL A 163 17.29 0.85 -9.21
C VAL A 163 16.52 1.03 -10.51
N ALA A 164 16.71 0.16 -11.51
CA ALA A 164 15.98 0.20 -12.76
C ALA A 164 14.46 0.02 -12.57
N SER A 165 14.01 -0.87 -11.67
CA SER A 165 12.58 -1.04 -11.35
C SER A 165 11.99 0.16 -10.60
N MET A 166 12.82 0.91 -9.90
CA MET A 166 12.42 2.09 -9.10
C MET A 166 12.42 3.39 -9.88
N THR A 167 13.33 3.56 -10.85
CA THR A 167 13.40 4.78 -11.68
C THR A 167 12.19 4.97 -12.59
N GLN A 168 11.42 3.94 -12.84
CA GLN A 168 10.14 4.02 -13.56
C GLN A 168 8.98 4.50 -12.67
N ASN A 169 9.22 4.71 -11.37
CA ASN A 169 8.13 4.94 -10.43
C ASN A 169 8.01 6.43 -10.06
N SER A 170 7.25 7.18 -10.86
CA SER A 170 6.81 8.55 -10.52
C SER A 170 5.98 8.58 -9.20
N ALA A 171 5.52 7.43 -8.76
CA ALA A 171 4.71 7.25 -7.56
C ALA A 171 5.52 7.21 -6.23
N MET A 172 6.86 7.25 -6.28
CA MET A 172 7.70 7.08 -5.08
C MET A 172 7.41 8.14 -3.99
N ARG A 173 7.29 9.41 -4.38
CA ARG A 173 6.95 10.48 -3.42
C ARG A 173 5.57 10.28 -2.81
N GLY A 174 4.63 9.77 -3.59
CA GLY A 174 3.31 9.38 -3.10
C GLY A 174 3.40 8.25 -2.09
N SER A 175 4.18 7.21 -2.37
CA SER A 175 4.41 6.09 -1.45
C SER A 175 5.03 6.54 -0.13
N GLU A 176 6.02 7.43 -0.17
CA GLU A 176 6.65 8.00 1.04
C GLU A 176 5.64 8.76 1.90
N TYR A 177 4.83 9.62 1.27
CA TYR A 177 3.80 10.37 1.98
C TYR A 177 2.71 9.45 2.56
N LEU A 178 2.25 8.47 1.78
CA LEU A 178 1.26 7.50 2.24
C LEU A 178 1.78 6.71 3.45
N ALA A 179 3.02 6.21 3.37
CA ALA A 179 3.65 5.47 4.47
C ALA A 179 3.78 6.32 5.74
N GLU A 180 4.16 7.59 5.61
CA GLU A 180 4.22 8.53 6.74
C GLU A 180 2.83 8.75 7.36
N ARG A 181 1.79 8.96 6.53
CA ARG A 181 0.41 9.14 7.03
C ARG A 181 -0.11 7.90 7.73
N ILE A 182 0.20 6.70 7.23
CA ILE A 182 -0.15 5.43 7.87
C ILE A 182 0.48 5.36 9.25
N GLN A 183 1.78 5.61 9.39
CA GLN A 183 2.46 5.56 10.68
C GLN A 183 1.85 6.56 11.68
N ILE A 184 1.62 7.80 11.28
CA ILE A 184 1.03 8.84 12.13
C ILE A 184 -0.39 8.49 12.59
N ASN A 185 -1.22 7.97 11.69
CA ASN A 185 -2.62 7.68 12.03
C ASN A 185 -2.78 6.37 12.80
N LEU A 186 -1.94 5.36 12.57
CA LEU A 186 -1.91 4.17 13.41
C LEU A 186 -1.43 4.50 14.83
N ASP A 187 -0.42 5.35 15.00
CA ASP A 187 0.11 5.78 16.29
C ASP A 187 -0.95 6.44 17.19
N LYS A 188 -1.90 7.14 16.58
CA LYS A 188 -3.03 7.76 17.27
C LYS A 188 -4.13 6.76 17.68
N ARG A 189 -4.18 5.59 17.04
CA ARG A 189 -5.32 4.68 17.12
C ARG A 189 -5.05 3.43 17.94
N ILE A 190 -3.83 2.95 17.93
CA ILE A 190 -3.48 1.69 18.58
C ILE A 190 -2.35 1.88 19.59
N ASP A 191 -2.51 1.25 20.75
CA ASP A 191 -1.46 1.20 21.78
C ASP A 191 -0.42 0.13 21.41
N SER A 192 0.48 0.51 20.50
CA SER A 192 1.60 -0.31 20.08
C SER A 192 2.81 0.55 19.69
N ILE A 193 3.96 -0.06 19.46
CA ILE A 193 5.20 0.65 19.14
C ILE A 193 5.20 1.07 17.68
N ASN A 194 5.30 2.37 17.42
CA ASN A 194 5.56 2.88 16.08
C ASN A 194 7.03 2.63 15.70
N ARG A 195 7.27 1.71 14.77
CA ARG A 195 8.60 1.33 14.29
C ARG A 195 9.03 2.12 13.05
N GLY A 196 8.17 3.04 12.59
CA GLY A 196 8.43 3.96 11.49
C GLY A 196 8.33 3.35 10.10
N VAL A 197 8.76 4.16 9.12
CA VAL A 197 8.82 3.77 7.71
C VAL A 197 10.17 3.12 7.43
N LYS A 198 10.15 1.97 6.79
CA LYS A 198 11.32 1.17 6.41
C LYS A 198 11.38 0.92 4.91
N GLN A 199 12.42 0.24 4.47
CA GLN A 199 12.66 -0.05 3.06
C GLN A 199 13.16 -1.48 2.92
N ALA A 200 12.56 -2.24 1.99
CA ALA A 200 13.05 -3.56 1.61
C ALA A 200 12.51 -4.02 0.24
N GLY A 201 13.05 -5.12 -0.26
CA GLY A 201 12.72 -5.69 -1.56
C GLY A 201 11.50 -6.61 -1.53
N PHE A 202 10.31 -6.06 -1.42
CA PHE A 202 9.07 -6.82 -1.46
C PHE A 202 8.61 -7.06 -2.89
N HIS A 203 8.53 -8.30 -3.33
CA HIS A 203 8.07 -8.64 -4.67
C HIS A 203 6.62 -8.22 -4.93
N VAL A 204 5.78 -8.23 -3.91
CA VAL A 204 4.38 -7.80 -4.02
C VAL A 204 4.22 -6.30 -4.37
N LEU A 205 5.26 -5.50 -4.22
CA LEU A 205 5.26 -4.09 -4.60
C LEU A 205 5.90 -3.82 -5.97
N VAL A 206 6.57 -4.83 -6.55
CA VAL A 206 7.26 -4.71 -7.83
C VAL A 206 6.26 -4.56 -8.97
N GLY A 207 6.48 -3.55 -9.83
CA GLY A 207 5.65 -3.31 -11.01
C GLY A 207 4.36 -2.54 -10.75
N ALA A 208 4.05 -2.18 -9.49
CA ALA A 208 2.95 -1.26 -9.21
C ALA A 208 3.25 0.13 -9.81
N THR A 209 2.31 0.67 -10.59
CA THR A 209 2.48 1.96 -11.29
C THR A 209 1.96 3.16 -10.48
N MET A 210 1.32 2.90 -9.34
CA MET A 210 0.75 3.88 -8.42
C MET A 210 1.54 3.92 -7.10
N PRO A 211 1.31 4.93 -6.22
CA PRO A 211 1.77 4.91 -4.83
C PRO A 211 1.42 3.60 -4.13
N ASN A 212 2.42 2.95 -3.56
CA ASN A 212 2.28 1.60 -3.02
C ASN A 212 3.08 1.42 -1.72
N VAL A 213 2.51 0.69 -0.78
CA VAL A 213 3.12 0.39 0.51
C VAL A 213 2.74 -1.01 0.98
N LEU A 214 3.59 -1.61 1.83
CA LEU A 214 3.25 -2.79 2.63
C LEU A 214 3.22 -2.38 4.10
N VAL A 215 2.16 -2.74 4.79
CA VAL A 215 1.94 -2.38 6.20
C VAL A 215 1.93 -3.63 7.07
N GLU A 216 2.85 -3.70 8.01
CA GLU A 216 2.90 -4.69 9.07
C GLU A 216 2.19 -4.13 10.31
N VAL A 217 1.00 -4.65 10.59
CA VAL A 217 0.09 -4.07 11.59
C VAL A 217 0.37 -4.49 13.04
N GLY A 218 1.36 -5.37 13.25
CA GLY A 218 1.77 -5.90 14.56
C GLY A 218 2.43 -7.27 14.42
N PHE A 219 2.99 -7.81 15.51
CA PHE A 219 3.69 -9.08 15.52
C PHE A 219 2.81 -10.20 16.09
N ILE A 220 2.35 -11.13 15.25
CA ILE A 220 1.49 -12.24 15.69
C ILE A 220 2.23 -13.29 16.53
N THR A 221 3.55 -13.27 16.53
CA THR A 221 4.42 -14.10 17.41
C THR A 221 4.58 -13.52 18.81
N ASN A 222 4.22 -12.25 19.02
CA ASN A 222 4.19 -11.62 20.33
C ASN A 222 2.86 -11.90 21.04
N LYS A 223 2.91 -12.47 22.24
CA LYS A 223 1.72 -12.91 23.00
C LYS A 223 0.72 -11.76 23.27
N TYR A 224 1.21 -10.56 23.54
CA TYR A 224 0.37 -9.39 23.78
C TYR A 224 -0.32 -8.94 22.49
N GLU A 225 0.45 -8.74 21.42
CA GLU A 225 -0.09 -8.25 20.14
C GLU A 225 -1.00 -9.28 19.46
N ALA A 226 -0.66 -10.56 19.49
CA ALA A 226 -1.54 -11.62 19.02
C ALA A 226 -2.92 -11.58 19.72
N LYS A 227 -2.94 -11.36 21.05
CA LYS A 227 -4.20 -11.19 21.80
C LYS A 227 -4.97 -9.93 21.37
N GLN A 228 -4.30 -8.84 21.01
CA GLN A 228 -4.96 -7.64 20.51
C GLN A 228 -5.47 -7.86 19.08
N LEU A 229 -4.65 -8.39 18.18
CA LEU A 229 -5.00 -8.68 16.79
C LEU A 229 -6.17 -9.71 16.65
N ALA A 230 -6.37 -10.57 17.65
CA ALA A 230 -7.54 -11.45 17.72
C ALA A 230 -8.85 -10.68 17.97
N LYS A 231 -8.82 -9.46 18.52
CA LYS A 231 -10.01 -8.68 18.86
C LYS A 231 -10.53 -7.91 17.65
N ALA A 232 -11.81 -8.06 17.33
CA ALA A 232 -12.45 -7.32 16.24
C ALA A 232 -12.32 -5.79 16.41
N GLN A 233 -12.42 -5.29 17.66
CA GLN A 233 -12.28 -3.86 17.94
C GLN A 233 -10.88 -3.33 17.61
N TYR A 234 -9.82 -4.08 17.94
CA TYR A 234 -8.43 -3.65 17.66
C TYR A 234 -8.16 -3.63 16.16
N LYS A 235 -8.60 -4.64 15.41
CA LYS A 235 -8.54 -4.67 13.94
C LYS A 235 -9.31 -3.50 13.32
N ARG A 236 -10.44 -3.12 13.93
CA ARG A 236 -11.21 -1.94 13.49
C ARG A 236 -10.45 -0.63 13.71
N GLU A 237 -9.74 -0.47 14.83
CA GLU A 237 -8.92 0.73 15.06
C GLU A 237 -7.73 0.79 14.07
N ILE A 238 -7.11 -0.35 13.73
CA ILE A 238 -6.12 -0.42 12.65
C ILE A 238 -6.74 0.04 11.32
N ALA A 239 -7.89 -0.52 10.94
CA ALA A 239 -8.57 -0.14 9.70
C ALA A 239 -8.93 1.35 9.66
N LYS A 240 -9.32 1.95 10.79
CA LYS A 240 -9.56 3.40 10.90
C LYS A 240 -8.28 4.22 10.68
N GLY A 241 -7.16 3.82 11.26
CA GLY A 241 -5.88 4.49 11.06
C GLY A 241 -5.44 4.47 9.59
N LEU A 242 -5.60 3.31 8.93
CA LEU A 242 -5.35 3.18 7.49
C LEU A 242 -6.32 4.04 6.66
N PHE A 243 -7.59 4.06 7.02
CA PHE A 243 -8.60 4.91 6.38
C PHE A 243 -8.26 6.41 6.48
N GLU A 244 -7.86 6.88 7.66
CA GLU A 244 -7.46 8.28 7.87
C GLU A 244 -6.22 8.63 7.05
N ALA A 245 -5.28 7.70 6.88
CA ALA A 245 -4.13 7.88 6.01
C ALA A 245 -4.53 8.04 4.53
N VAL A 246 -5.53 7.28 4.06
CA VAL A 246 -6.10 7.44 2.71
C VAL A 246 -6.78 8.80 2.57
N VAL A 247 -7.53 9.25 3.57
CA VAL A 247 -8.15 10.60 3.59
C VAL A 247 -7.10 11.70 3.52
N ASP A 248 -6.03 11.59 4.32
CA ASP A 248 -4.92 12.55 4.32
C ASP A 248 -4.25 12.60 2.95
N PHE A 249 -4.02 11.42 2.33
CA PHE A 249 -3.43 11.31 1.02
C PHE A 249 -4.30 11.97 -0.04
N LYS A 250 -5.59 11.59 -0.11
CA LYS A 250 -6.56 12.16 -1.04
C LYS A 250 -6.62 13.68 -0.92
N ASN A 251 -6.75 14.20 0.30
CA ASN A 251 -6.81 15.63 0.56
C ASN A 251 -5.55 16.40 0.10
N LYS A 252 -4.38 15.78 0.16
CA LYS A 252 -3.14 16.40 -0.31
C LYS A 252 -3.08 16.47 -1.82
N TYR A 253 -3.43 15.37 -2.49
CA TYR A 253 -3.23 15.24 -3.94
C TYR A 253 -4.34 15.90 -4.77
N GLU A 254 -5.57 16.04 -4.24
CA GLU A 254 -6.68 16.71 -4.93
C GLU A 254 -6.74 18.22 -4.66
N LYS A 255 -6.04 18.73 -3.65
CA LYS A 255 -5.96 20.17 -3.36
C LYS A 255 -4.78 20.88 -4.03
N GLN A 256 -3.95 20.14 -4.75
CA GLN A 256 -2.86 20.71 -5.55
C GLN A 256 -3.31 20.90 -6.99
#